data_ba6d9301900288896dc5468cb0707387
#
_entry.id   ba6d9301900288896dc5468cb0707387
#
_cell.length_a   1.000
_cell.length_b   1.000
_cell.length_c   1.000
_cell.angle_alpha   90.00
_cell.angle_beta   90.00
_cell.angle_gamma   90.00
#
_symmetry.space_group_name_H-M   'P 1'
#
loop_
_entity.id
_entity.type
_entity.pdbx_description
1 polymer ?
#
loop_
_entity_poly.entity_id
_entity_poly.type
_entity_poly.pdbx_seq_one_letter_code
_entity_poly.pdbx_strand_id
1 'polypeptide(L)'
;MIDTTQDTRKIVYISLLVAMSVVLHTLEQMIPLPSPWIKFGISNIATLLALVLLGFKEAIIVTLLRVLIGSILFGTFLSPTFMLSLMGGVSSAIVMGVFYKFFPRYFSLIGISLFGAYAHTTVVIILVYYFIIHHKELFYLLP
;
A
#
# COMPACT_ATOMS: atom_id res chain seq x y z
N MET A 1 27.42 12.16 17.32
CA MET A 1 28.09 11.90 16.03
C MET A 1 27.06 11.22 15.15
N ILE A 2 26.52 11.92 14.16
CA ILE A 2 25.50 11.37 13.25
C ILE A 2 26.23 10.35 12.38
N ASP A 3 25.80 9.09 12.46
CA ASP A 3 26.41 8.00 11.68
C ASP A 3 25.92 8.07 10.23
N THR A 4 26.53 8.98 9.47
CA THR A 4 26.19 9.31 8.08
C THR A 4 26.16 8.07 7.16
N THR A 5 26.92 7.04 7.48
CA THR A 5 26.93 5.78 6.72
C THR A 5 25.68 4.93 6.94
N GLN A 6 25.14 4.89 8.13
CA GLN A 6 23.90 4.20 8.46
C GLN A 6 22.69 4.89 7.80
N ASP A 7 22.65 6.23 7.89
CA ASP A 7 21.59 7.02 7.27
C ASP A 7 21.59 6.91 5.74
N THR A 8 22.77 6.93 5.12
CA THR A 8 22.90 6.75 3.66
C THR A 8 22.42 5.38 3.21
N ARG A 9 22.80 4.31 3.90
CA ARG A 9 22.31 2.95 3.60
C ARG A 9 20.80 2.85 3.70
N LYS A 10 20.21 3.42 4.73
CA LYS A 10 18.76 3.45 4.95
C LYS A 10 18.02 4.16 3.80
N ILE A 11 18.54 5.32 3.38
CA ILE A 11 17.98 6.07 2.25
C ILE A 11 18.03 5.25 0.96
N VAL A 12 19.14 4.56 0.69
CA VAL A 12 19.30 3.69 -0.48
C VAL A 12 18.27 2.56 -0.45
N TYR A 13 18.08 1.88 0.68
CA TYR A 13 17.07 0.82 0.81
C TYR A 13 15.65 1.35 0.60
N ILE A 14 15.31 2.49 1.18
CA ILE A 14 14.00 3.13 0.97
C ILE A 14 13.80 3.45 -0.51
N SER A 15 14.78 4.04 -1.17
CA SER A 15 14.71 4.39 -2.59
C SER A 15 14.51 3.16 -3.50
N LEU A 16 15.24 2.07 -3.23
CA LEU A 16 15.07 0.81 -3.97
C LEU A 16 13.69 0.20 -3.76
N LEU A 17 13.19 0.19 -2.50
CA LEU A 17 11.87 -0.33 -2.18
C LEU A 17 10.75 0.52 -2.79
N VAL A 18 10.92 1.83 -2.82
CA VAL A 18 9.98 2.74 -3.49
C VAL A 18 9.97 2.48 -4.99
N ALA A 19 11.13 2.39 -5.63
CA ALA A 19 11.24 2.09 -7.07
C ALA A 19 10.57 0.75 -7.40
N MET A 20 10.89 -0.31 -6.66
CA MET A 20 10.26 -1.62 -6.81
C MET A 20 8.74 -1.54 -6.62
N SER A 21 8.29 -0.81 -5.61
CA SER A 21 6.87 -0.64 -5.32
C SER A 21 6.11 0.09 -6.42
N VAL A 22 6.72 1.11 -7.03
CA VAL A 22 6.15 1.84 -8.17
C VAL A 22 6.04 0.92 -9.38
N VAL A 23 7.08 0.14 -9.68
CA VAL A 23 7.05 -0.85 -10.77
C VAL A 23 5.96 -1.89 -10.55
N LEU A 24 5.89 -2.49 -9.36
CA LEU A 24 4.85 -3.48 -9.03
C LEU A 24 3.44 -2.88 -9.12
N HIS A 25 3.27 -1.65 -8.69
CA HIS A 25 2.01 -0.93 -8.79
C HIS A 25 1.61 -0.68 -10.25
N THR A 26 2.58 -0.33 -11.10
CA THR A 26 2.36 -0.17 -12.54
C THR A 26 1.94 -1.48 -13.19
N LEU A 27 2.63 -2.57 -12.89
CA LEU A 27 2.29 -3.90 -13.40
C LEU A 27 0.88 -4.32 -12.94
N GLU A 28 0.54 -4.06 -11.68
CA GLU A 28 -0.79 -4.36 -11.14
C GLU A 28 -1.90 -3.59 -11.89
N GLN A 29 -1.64 -2.36 -12.31
CA GLN A 29 -2.60 -1.57 -13.10
C GLN A 29 -2.78 -2.07 -14.53
N MET A 30 -1.80 -2.77 -15.09
CA MET A 30 -1.89 -3.36 -16.43
C MET A 30 -2.72 -4.65 -16.48
N ILE A 31 -3.01 -5.25 -15.31
CA ILE A 31 -3.84 -6.45 -15.24
C ILE A 31 -5.32 -6.04 -15.35
N PRO A 32 -6.05 -6.53 -16.37
CA PRO A 32 -7.47 -6.22 -16.52
C PRO A 32 -8.29 -6.92 -15.42
N LEU A 33 -8.63 -6.17 -14.40
CA LEU A 33 -9.50 -6.63 -13.31
C LEU A 33 -10.96 -6.29 -13.60
N PRO A 34 -11.90 -7.10 -13.09
CA PRO A 34 -13.34 -6.85 -13.27
C PRO A 34 -13.80 -5.54 -12.65
N SER A 35 -13.03 -4.97 -11.73
CA SER A 35 -13.28 -3.66 -11.14
C SER A 35 -11.98 -2.88 -10.94
N PRO A 36 -11.93 -1.60 -11.31
CA PRO A 36 -10.74 -0.76 -11.14
C PRO A 36 -10.37 -0.50 -9.67
N TRP A 37 -11.26 -0.83 -8.74
CA TRP A 37 -11.05 -0.62 -7.31
C TRP A 37 -10.49 -1.84 -6.58
N ILE A 38 -10.62 -3.03 -7.19
CA ILE A 38 -10.04 -4.27 -6.64
C ILE A 38 -8.57 -4.33 -7.07
N LYS A 39 -7.66 -4.51 -6.12
CA LYS A 39 -6.23 -4.69 -6.35
C LYS A 39 -5.77 -5.98 -5.69
N PHE A 40 -4.92 -6.73 -6.37
CA PHE A 40 -4.33 -7.97 -5.82
C PHE A 40 -3.39 -7.71 -4.63
N GLY A 41 -2.97 -6.46 -4.44
CA GLY A 41 -2.05 -6.11 -3.36
C GLY A 41 -0.59 -6.48 -3.64
N ILE A 42 -0.23 -6.73 -4.91
CA ILE A 42 1.16 -7.04 -5.31
C ILE A 42 2.09 -5.92 -4.85
N SER A 43 1.66 -4.68 -4.98
CA SER A 43 2.40 -3.52 -4.52
C SER A 43 2.59 -3.48 -2.99
N ASN A 44 1.78 -4.20 -2.21
CA ASN A 44 1.94 -4.31 -0.76
C ASN A 44 3.14 -5.17 -0.38
N ILE A 45 3.68 -6.00 -1.28
CA ILE A 45 4.90 -6.79 -1.05
C ILE A 45 6.07 -5.86 -0.71
N ALA A 46 6.24 -4.77 -1.44
CA ALA A 46 7.30 -3.80 -1.15
C ALA A 46 7.09 -3.10 0.20
N THR A 47 5.85 -2.77 0.56
CA THR A 47 5.52 -2.22 1.88
C THR A 47 5.81 -3.23 2.99
N LEU A 48 5.50 -4.50 2.77
CA LEU A 48 5.81 -5.59 3.72
C LEU A 48 7.31 -5.78 3.88
N LEU A 49 8.08 -5.76 2.78
CA LEU A 49 9.54 -5.81 2.84
C LEU A 49 10.12 -4.63 3.60
N ALA A 50 9.62 -3.42 3.37
CA ALA A 50 10.00 -2.24 4.12
C ALA A 50 9.70 -2.40 5.62
N LEU A 51 8.54 -2.96 5.96
CA LEU A 51 8.14 -3.23 7.34
C LEU A 51 9.09 -4.21 8.05
N VAL A 52 9.46 -5.29 7.35
CA VAL A 52 10.32 -6.36 7.91
C VAL A 52 11.78 -5.92 8.00
N LEU A 53 12.29 -5.22 6.98
CA LEU A 53 13.71 -4.87 6.87
C LEU A 53 14.08 -3.57 7.60
N LEU A 54 13.20 -2.58 7.57
CA LEU A 54 13.48 -1.22 8.03
C LEU A 54 12.59 -0.80 9.21
N GLY A 55 11.39 -1.34 9.30
CA GLY A 55 10.46 -1.05 10.37
C GLY A 55 9.19 -0.31 9.92
N PHE A 56 8.33 -0.03 10.91
CA PHE A 56 6.98 0.51 10.65
C PHE A 56 6.98 1.92 10.03
N LYS A 57 7.85 2.80 10.53
CA LYS A 57 7.95 4.18 10.02
C LYS A 57 8.34 4.22 8.56
N GLU A 58 9.32 3.43 8.21
CA GLU A 58 9.86 3.31 6.85
C GLU A 58 8.85 2.67 5.89
N ALA A 59 8.08 1.70 6.36
CA ALA A 59 6.98 1.12 5.58
C ALA A 59 5.91 2.16 5.21
N ILE A 60 5.56 3.06 6.14
CA ILE A 60 4.66 4.19 5.86
C ILE A 60 5.29 5.14 4.84
N ILE A 61 6.56 5.49 4.99
CA ILE A 61 7.28 6.37 4.06
C ILE A 61 7.30 5.77 2.66
N VAL A 62 7.65 4.48 2.53
CA VAL A 62 7.65 3.77 1.23
C VAL A 62 6.26 3.80 0.61
N THR A 63 5.21 3.58 1.39
CA THR A 63 3.83 3.61 0.91
C THR A 63 3.42 5.00 0.42
N LEU A 64 3.76 6.05 1.16
CA LEU A 64 3.46 7.44 0.77
C LEU A 64 4.20 7.83 -0.51
N LEU A 65 5.51 7.57 -0.56
CA LEU A 65 6.33 7.90 -1.74
C LEU A 65 5.86 7.12 -2.98
N ARG A 66 5.53 5.84 -2.84
CA ARG A 66 4.96 5.03 -3.93
C ARG A 66 3.70 5.67 -4.51
N VAL A 67 2.75 6.06 -3.65
CA VAL A 67 1.49 6.65 -4.11
C VAL A 67 1.72 8.02 -4.75
N LEU A 68 2.58 8.85 -4.17
CA LEU A 68 2.93 10.15 -4.73
C LEU A 68 3.59 10.02 -6.10
N ILE A 69 4.67 9.24 -6.20
CA ILE A 69 5.41 9.05 -7.45
C ILE A 69 4.52 8.39 -8.51
N GLY A 70 3.77 7.35 -8.14
CA GLY A 70 2.85 6.68 -9.05
C GLY A 70 1.78 7.64 -9.57
N SER A 71 1.18 8.46 -8.72
CA SER A 71 0.15 9.42 -9.14
C SER A 71 0.68 10.51 -10.08
N ILE A 72 1.92 10.95 -9.88
CA ILE A 72 2.57 11.91 -10.76
C ILE A 72 2.87 11.26 -12.12
N LEU A 73 3.41 10.04 -12.14
CA LEU A 73 3.72 9.31 -13.37
C LEU A 73 2.49 9.04 -14.22
N PHE A 74 1.35 8.73 -13.60
CA PHE A 74 0.09 8.44 -14.30
C PHE A 74 -0.81 9.68 -14.50
N GLY A 75 -0.37 10.87 -14.09
CA GLY A 75 -1.17 12.09 -14.20
C GLY A 75 -2.43 12.08 -13.35
N THR A 76 -2.50 11.23 -12.33
CA THR A 76 -3.67 11.09 -11.43
C THR A 76 -3.49 11.87 -10.12
N PHE A 77 -2.46 12.69 -10.02
CA PHE A 77 -2.19 13.49 -8.81
C PHE A 77 -3.38 14.39 -8.48
N LEU A 78 -3.79 14.41 -7.21
CA LEU A 78 -4.97 15.11 -6.69
C LEU A 78 -6.33 14.65 -7.27
N SER A 79 -6.36 13.58 -8.05
CA SER A 79 -7.60 12.96 -8.50
C SER A 79 -8.27 12.13 -7.39
N PRO A 80 -9.56 11.76 -7.54
CA PRO A 80 -10.19 10.79 -6.62
C PRO A 80 -9.41 9.49 -6.50
N THR A 81 -8.82 9.01 -7.60
CA THR A 81 -7.99 7.79 -7.62
C THR A 81 -6.75 7.91 -6.74
N PHE A 82 -6.13 9.09 -6.71
CA PHE A 82 -5.00 9.37 -5.81
C PHE A 82 -5.43 9.26 -4.34
N MET A 83 -6.56 9.88 -3.97
CA MET A 83 -7.08 9.82 -2.60
C MET A 83 -7.40 8.39 -2.16
N LEU A 84 -8.04 7.61 -3.04
CA LEU A 84 -8.33 6.19 -2.79
C LEU A 84 -7.06 5.37 -2.59
N SER A 85 -6.05 5.56 -3.44
CA SER A 85 -4.76 4.87 -3.35
C SER A 85 -3.98 5.26 -2.10
N LEU A 86 -4.04 6.53 -1.70
CA LEU A 86 -3.38 7.03 -0.51
C LEU A 86 -3.99 6.43 0.76
N MET A 87 -5.31 6.55 0.92
CA MET A 87 -6.02 6.05 2.09
C MET A 87 -5.96 4.52 2.18
N GLY A 88 -6.16 3.83 1.06
CA GLY A 88 -6.04 2.38 0.99
C GLY A 88 -4.61 1.90 1.31
N GLY A 89 -3.59 2.56 0.76
CA GLY A 89 -2.19 2.22 1.01
C GLY A 89 -1.78 2.43 2.47
N VAL A 90 -2.14 3.56 3.04
CA VAL A 90 -1.82 3.88 4.45
C VAL A 90 -2.55 2.91 5.40
N SER A 91 -3.83 2.64 5.19
CA SER A 91 -4.59 1.69 6.01
C SER A 91 -3.99 0.27 5.92
N SER A 92 -3.61 -0.17 4.72
CA SER A 92 -2.91 -1.44 4.52
C SER A 92 -1.61 -1.51 5.32
N ALA A 93 -0.76 -0.48 5.23
CA ALA A 93 0.50 -0.42 5.96
C ALA A 93 0.31 -0.42 7.48
N ILE A 94 -0.70 0.28 7.99
CA ILE A 94 -1.05 0.29 9.41
C ILE A 94 -1.48 -1.11 9.87
N VAL A 95 -2.39 -1.74 9.14
CA VAL A 95 -2.89 -3.08 9.48
C VAL A 95 -1.75 -4.10 9.46
N MET A 96 -0.93 -4.11 8.41
CA MET A 96 0.25 -4.98 8.34
C MET A 96 1.21 -4.74 9.51
N GLY A 97 1.46 -3.46 9.87
CA GLY A 97 2.32 -3.10 10.99
C GLY A 97 1.79 -3.58 12.34
N VAL A 98 0.48 -3.44 12.57
CA VAL A 98 -0.18 -3.93 13.79
C VAL A 98 -0.07 -5.45 13.89
N PHE A 99 -0.42 -6.19 12.82
CA PHE A 99 -0.32 -7.65 12.81
C PHE A 99 1.12 -8.13 12.97
N TYR A 100 2.08 -7.50 12.30
CA TYR A 100 3.50 -7.85 12.42
C TYR A 100 4.04 -7.62 13.84
N LYS A 101 3.60 -6.55 14.53
CA LYS A 101 4.07 -6.21 15.88
C LYS A 101 3.42 -7.08 16.96
N PHE A 102 2.10 -7.29 16.89
CA PHE A 102 1.35 -7.93 17.98
C PHE A 102 1.18 -9.43 17.80
N PHE A 103 1.25 -9.94 16.56
CA PHE A 103 1.00 -11.33 16.24
C PHE A 103 2.11 -12.02 15.41
N PRO A 104 3.41 -11.80 15.70
CA PRO A 104 4.50 -12.27 14.85
C PRO A 104 4.61 -13.81 14.79
N ARG A 105 4.05 -14.52 15.77
CA ARG A 105 4.06 -15.98 15.86
C ARG A 105 2.89 -16.69 15.21
N TYR A 106 1.78 -15.99 15.02
CA TYR A 106 0.52 -16.59 14.56
C TYR A 106 0.31 -16.47 13.06
N PHE A 107 0.90 -15.49 12.41
CA PHE A 107 0.71 -15.22 10.99
C PHE A 107 2.02 -15.26 10.23
N SER A 108 2.00 -15.94 9.08
CA SER A 108 3.08 -15.86 8.10
C SER A 108 3.10 -14.47 7.45
N LEU A 109 4.23 -14.10 6.84
CA LEU A 109 4.34 -12.84 6.08
C LEU A 109 3.29 -12.75 4.97
N ILE A 110 2.94 -13.89 4.36
CA ILE A 110 1.87 -13.98 3.36
C ILE A 110 0.52 -13.63 3.99
N GLY A 111 0.21 -14.19 5.17
CA GLY A 111 -1.01 -13.89 5.89
C GLY A 111 -1.12 -12.39 6.25
N ILE A 112 -0.03 -11.78 6.72
CA ILE A 112 0.01 -10.34 7.01
C ILE A 112 -0.24 -9.50 5.75
N SER A 113 0.34 -9.90 4.61
CA SER A 113 0.09 -9.23 3.32
C SER A 113 -1.37 -9.32 2.88
N LEU A 114 -2.01 -10.49 3.09
CA LEU A 114 -3.45 -10.66 2.80
C LEU A 114 -4.33 -9.75 3.66
N PHE A 115 -4.05 -9.63 4.96
CA PHE A 115 -4.75 -8.68 5.82
C PHE A 115 -4.54 -7.22 5.37
N GLY A 116 -3.35 -6.89 4.90
CA GLY A 116 -3.07 -5.59 4.30
C GLY A 116 -3.89 -5.34 3.03
N ALA A 117 -3.97 -6.32 2.14
CA ALA A 117 -4.77 -6.23 0.92
C ALA A 117 -6.27 -6.11 1.23
N TYR A 118 -6.76 -6.89 2.20
CA TYR A 118 -8.14 -6.80 2.68
C TYR A 118 -8.46 -5.40 3.23
N ALA A 119 -7.61 -4.86 4.11
CA ALA A 119 -7.78 -3.53 4.67
C ALA A 119 -7.77 -2.44 3.58
N HIS A 120 -6.86 -2.55 2.59
CA HIS A 120 -6.81 -1.65 1.45
C HIS A 120 -8.14 -1.64 0.70
N THR A 121 -8.62 -2.81 0.28
CA THR A 121 -9.85 -2.93 -0.51
C THR A 121 -11.07 -2.44 0.27
N THR A 122 -11.17 -2.81 1.56
CA THR A 122 -12.27 -2.36 2.42
C THR A 122 -12.33 -0.84 2.53
N VAL A 123 -11.20 -0.18 2.80
CA VAL A 123 -11.17 1.29 2.90
C VAL A 123 -11.50 1.94 1.57
N VAL A 124 -10.98 1.42 0.45
CA VAL A 124 -11.29 1.94 -0.89
C VAL A 124 -12.78 1.82 -1.20
N ILE A 125 -13.42 0.68 -0.93
CA ILE A 125 -14.86 0.48 -1.16
C ILE A 125 -15.69 1.44 -0.31
N ILE A 126 -15.35 1.60 0.96
CA ILE A 126 -16.04 2.55 1.85
C ILE A 126 -15.93 3.98 1.29
N LEU A 127 -14.73 4.40 0.86
CA LEU A 127 -14.53 5.73 0.31
C LEU A 127 -15.28 5.93 -1.02
N VAL A 128 -15.26 4.94 -1.90
CA VAL A 128 -16.01 4.97 -3.17
C VAL A 128 -17.50 5.09 -2.90
N TYR A 129 -18.03 4.34 -1.93
CA TYR A 129 -19.43 4.45 -1.54
C TYR A 129 -19.79 5.85 -1.06
N TYR A 130 -19.00 6.42 -0.15
CA TYR A 130 -19.32 7.72 0.42
C TYR A 130 -19.10 8.90 -0.53
N PHE A 131 -18.08 8.85 -1.39
CA PHE A 131 -17.67 10.00 -2.19
C PHE A 131 -18.11 9.95 -3.65
N ILE A 132 -18.38 8.75 -4.20
CA ILE A 132 -18.59 8.61 -5.65
C ILE A 132 -19.98 8.08 -6.01
N ILE A 133 -20.47 7.03 -5.39
CA ILE A 133 -21.58 6.26 -5.98
C ILE A 133 -22.85 6.19 -5.12
N HIS A 134 -22.77 6.26 -3.82
CA HIS A 134 -23.92 6.12 -2.86
C HIS A 134 -24.79 4.84 -3.08
N HIS A 135 -24.32 3.84 -3.83
CA HIS A 135 -25.02 2.59 -4.10
C HIS A 135 -24.57 1.47 -3.14
N LYS A 136 -25.53 0.87 -2.44
CA LYS A 136 -25.27 -0.21 -1.45
C LYS A 136 -24.68 -1.48 -2.06
N GLU A 137 -24.85 -1.70 -3.35
CA GLU A 137 -24.37 -2.87 -4.08
C GLU A 137 -22.83 -3.00 -4.12
N LEU A 138 -22.11 -1.90 -3.88
CA LEU A 138 -20.65 -1.93 -3.77
C LEU A 138 -20.14 -2.77 -2.60
N PHE A 139 -20.93 -2.95 -1.54
CA PHE A 139 -20.54 -3.75 -0.40
C PHE A 139 -20.47 -5.26 -0.70
N TYR A 140 -21.11 -5.72 -1.78
CA TYR A 140 -20.97 -7.11 -2.26
C TYR A 140 -19.60 -7.40 -2.90
N LEU A 141 -18.79 -6.35 -3.17
CA LEU A 141 -17.43 -6.48 -3.67
C LEU A 141 -16.38 -6.59 -2.55
N LEU A 142 -16.81 -6.56 -1.30
CA LEU A 142 -15.94 -6.84 -0.17
C LEU A 142 -15.49 -8.31 -0.22
N PRO A 143 -14.19 -8.57 -0.14
CA PRO A 143 -13.63 -9.91 -0.15
C PRO A 143 -14.00 -10.73 1.09
#